data_9933a23ccf96478b475d0582bfd5b4ee
#
_entry.id   9933a23ccf96478b475d0582bfd5b4ee
#
_cell.length_a   1.000
_cell.length_b   1.000
_cell.length_c   1.000
_cell.angle_alpha   90.00
_cell.angle_beta   90.00
_cell.angle_gamma   90.00
#
_symmetry.space_group_name_H-M   'P 1'
#
loop_
_entity.id
_entity.type
_entity.pdbx_description
1 polymer ?
#
loop_
_entity_poly.entity_id
_entity_poly.type
_entity_poly.pdbx_seq_one_letter_code
_entity_poly.pdbx_strand_id
1 'polypeptide(L)'
;MKNIVLDKSPRILEAIEIIKNTNFNDIPDGRLEYPTGIWANLQTYYTKEDALFEAHRKYIDIQFILAGQEKIGVCDFSTCTENIPYDEEKDIEFLDAKNFEYIEMKTGDFLILYPKDAHKPSISIDESPTHVRKLVVKVPV
;
A
#
# COMPACT_ATOMS: atom_id res chain seq x y z
N MET A 1 8.55 9.38 -6.25
CA MET A 1 8.45 8.01 -5.74
C MET A 1 7.26 7.26 -6.32
N LYS A 2 6.09 7.87 -6.38
CA LYS A 2 4.94 7.21 -7.02
C LYS A 2 5.15 7.04 -8.53
N ASN A 3 4.53 6.00 -9.10
CA ASN A 3 4.55 5.70 -10.54
C ASN A 3 5.94 5.36 -11.10
N ILE A 4 6.89 4.97 -10.24
CA ILE A 4 8.24 4.64 -10.63
C ILE A 4 8.52 3.16 -10.34
N VAL A 5 9.03 2.45 -11.34
CA VAL A 5 9.46 1.05 -11.24
C VAL A 5 10.94 0.97 -11.56
N LEU A 6 11.77 0.97 -10.52
CA LEU A 6 13.22 0.79 -10.66
C LEU A 6 13.61 -0.68 -10.52
N ASP A 7 12.85 -1.44 -9.73
CA ASP A 7 13.04 -2.85 -9.50
C ASP A 7 12.53 -3.65 -10.70
N LYS A 8 13.44 -4.39 -11.37
CA LYS A 8 13.12 -5.19 -12.55
C LYS A 8 12.97 -6.67 -12.22
N SER A 9 12.85 -7.04 -10.94
CA SER A 9 12.62 -8.43 -10.57
C SER A 9 11.34 -8.96 -11.21
N PRO A 10 11.33 -10.26 -11.60
CA PRO A 10 10.16 -10.83 -12.30
C PRO A 10 8.82 -10.67 -11.58
N ARG A 11 8.81 -10.80 -10.26
CA ARG A 11 7.55 -10.68 -9.50
C ARG A 11 7.04 -9.27 -9.42
N ILE A 12 7.92 -8.27 -9.33
CA ILE A 12 7.51 -6.86 -9.39
C ILE A 12 6.93 -6.55 -10.77
N LEU A 13 7.60 -6.99 -11.83
CA LEU A 13 7.10 -6.78 -13.19
C LEU A 13 5.76 -7.48 -13.42
N GLU A 14 5.59 -8.70 -12.90
CA GLU A 14 4.32 -9.41 -12.96
C GLU A 14 3.21 -8.65 -12.24
N ALA A 15 3.48 -8.12 -11.05
CA ALA A 15 2.51 -7.34 -10.29
C ALA A 15 2.09 -6.07 -11.05
N ILE A 16 3.04 -5.39 -11.69
CA ILE A 16 2.75 -4.23 -12.53
C ILE A 16 1.87 -4.61 -13.73
N GLU A 17 2.15 -5.76 -14.37
CA GLU A 17 1.31 -6.25 -15.47
C GLU A 17 -0.12 -6.57 -15.02
N ILE A 18 -0.28 -7.14 -13.83
CA ILE A 18 -1.60 -7.39 -13.24
C ILE A 18 -2.37 -6.06 -13.12
N ILE A 19 -1.73 -5.03 -12.59
CA ILE A 19 -2.34 -3.72 -12.42
C ILE A 19 -2.75 -3.12 -13.76
N LYS A 20 -1.87 -3.20 -14.77
CA LYS A 20 -2.11 -2.59 -16.08
C LYS A 20 -3.16 -3.31 -16.91
N ASN A 21 -3.23 -4.63 -16.80
CA ASN A 21 -4.02 -5.45 -17.73
C ASN A 21 -5.32 -5.99 -17.15
N THR A 22 -5.65 -5.67 -15.91
CA THR A 22 -6.89 -6.14 -15.28
C THR A 22 -7.89 -5.01 -15.17
N ASN A 23 -9.13 -5.29 -15.59
CA ASN A 23 -10.25 -4.39 -15.33
C ASN A 23 -10.89 -4.77 -13.99
N PHE A 24 -10.61 -4.00 -12.96
CA PHE A 24 -11.08 -4.27 -11.61
C PHE A 24 -12.52 -3.81 -11.36
N ASN A 25 -13.15 -3.10 -12.32
CA ASN A 25 -14.48 -2.54 -12.12
C ASN A 25 -15.55 -3.60 -11.87
N ASP A 26 -15.40 -4.78 -12.49
CA ASP A 26 -16.36 -5.87 -12.36
C ASP A 26 -15.96 -6.91 -11.31
N ILE A 27 -14.89 -6.67 -10.57
CA ILE A 27 -14.41 -7.58 -9.55
C ILE A 27 -14.87 -7.06 -8.19
N PRO A 28 -15.57 -7.88 -7.39
CA PRO A 28 -15.98 -7.45 -6.04
C PRO A 28 -14.78 -7.31 -5.11
N ASP A 29 -14.92 -6.47 -4.09
CA ASP A 29 -13.91 -6.31 -3.06
C ASP A 29 -13.57 -7.66 -2.40
N GLY A 30 -12.31 -7.83 -2.02
CA GLY A 30 -11.83 -9.03 -1.38
C GLY A 30 -10.44 -9.42 -1.84
N ARG A 31 -10.06 -10.64 -1.48
CA ARG A 31 -8.74 -11.18 -1.77
C ARG A 31 -8.71 -11.86 -3.13
N LEU A 32 -7.68 -11.55 -3.91
CA LEU A 32 -7.38 -12.17 -5.19
C LEU A 32 -6.05 -12.91 -5.05
N GLU A 33 -5.97 -14.14 -5.54
CA GLU A 33 -4.74 -14.94 -5.48
C GLU A 33 -4.22 -15.27 -6.87
N TYR A 34 -2.91 -15.28 -7.01
CA TYR A 34 -2.21 -15.53 -8.29
C TYR A 34 -1.24 -16.71 -8.11
N PRO A 35 -0.94 -17.46 -9.19
CA PRO A 35 -0.15 -18.70 -9.07
C PRO A 35 1.25 -18.54 -8.50
N THR A 36 1.86 -17.36 -8.59
CA THR A 36 3.25 -17.12 -8.21
C THR A 36 3.45 -16.73 -6.75
N GLY A 37 2.39 -16.84 -5.93
CA GLY A 37 2.43 -16.42 -4.53
C GLY A 37 2.10 -14.95 -4.33
N ILE A 38 1.91 -14.21 -5.41
CA ILE A 38 1.38 -12.84 -5.36
C ILE A 38 -0.10 -12.93 -4.99
N TRP A 39 -0.55 -12.06 -4.10
CA TRP A 39 -1.97 -11.90 -3.84
C TRP A 39 -2.30 -10.41 -3.73
N ALA A 40 -3.56 -10.09 -3.83
CA ALA A 40 -3.99 -8.71 -3.79
C ALA A 40 -5.24 -8.56 -2.94
N ASN A 41 -5.42 -7.40 -2.36
CA ASN A 41 -6.63 -7.03 -1.64
C ASN A 41 -7.28 -5.84 -2.31
N LEU A 42 -8.53 -6.02 -2.70
CA LEU A 42 -9.35 -4.98 -3.31
C LEU A 42 -10.29 -4.47 -2.23
N GLN A 43 -10.22 -3.18 -1.91
CA GLN A 43 -10.94 -2.62 -0.78
C GLN A 43 -11.53 -1.24 -1.09
N THR A 44 -12.65 -0.96 -0.45
CA THR A 44 -13.36 0.31 -0.54
C THR A 44 -13.55 0.86 0.87
N TYR A 45 -13.20 2.14 1.06
CA TYR A 45 -13.24 2.77 2.39
C TYR A 45 -13.30 4.29 2.27
N TYR A 46 -13.51 4.94 3.40
CA TYR A 46 -13.31 6.38 3.52
C TYR A 46 -11.95 6.66 4.14
N THR A 47 -11.27 7.67 3.66
CA THR A 47 -10.01 8.14 4.24
C THR A 47 -10.26 8.66 5.65
N LYS A 48 -9.20 8.73 6.45
CA LYS A 48 -9.24 9.15 7.85
C LYS A 48 -8.21 10.24 8.12
N GLU A 49 -8.37 10.91 9.25
CA GLU A 49 -7.53 12.04 9.63
C GLU A 49 -6.11 11.59 10.00
N ASP A 50 -5.99 10.48 10.73
CA ASP A 50 -4.70 9.97 11.19
C ASP A 50 -4.74 8.46 11.44
N ALA A 51 -3.55 7.86 11.52
CA ALA A 51 -3.36 6.45 11.82
C ALA A 51 -1.93 6.21 12.28
N LEU A 52 -1.66 4.99 12.76
CA LEU A 52 -0.30 4.56 13.00
C LEU A 52 0.40 4.24 11.68
N PHE A 53 1.72 4.31 11.67
CA PHE A 53 2.52 3.74 10.61
C PHE A 53 2.50 2.22 10.71
N GLU A 54 2.62 1.54 9.59
CA GLU A 54 2.70 0.09 9.52
C GLU A 54 3.89 -0.33 8.67
N ALA A 55 4.41 -1.54 8.93
CA ALA A 55 5.45 -2.16 8.12
C ALA A 55 5.22 -3.66 8.05
N HIS A 56 5.73 -4.25 6.99
CA HIS A 56 5.58 -5.68 6.69
C HIS A 56 6.95 -6.29 6.46
N ARG A 57 7.09 -7.60 6.69
CA ARG A 57 8.38 -8.30 6.53
C ARG A 57 8.38 -9.32 5.41
N LYS A 58 7.22 -9.92 5.12
CA LYS A 58 7.09 -11.03 4.16
C LYS A 58 6.76 -10.58 2.75
N TYR A 59 6.21 -9.38 2.59
CA TYR A 59 5.70 -8.89 1.31
C TYR A 59 6.12 -7.46 1.04
N ILE A 60 6.27 -7.17 -0.25
CA ILE A 60 6.37 -5.81 -0.77
C ILE A 60 4.95 -5.40 -1.13
N ASP A 61 4.52 -4.21 -0.72
CA ASP A 61 3.21 -3.67 -1.05
C ASP A 61 3.29 -2.82 -2.31
N ILE A 62 2.38 -3.04 -3.26
CA ILE A 62 2.15 -2.09 -4.33
C ILE A 62 0.73 -1.57 -4.15
N GLN A 63 0.60 -0.30 -3.80
CA GLN A 63 -0.69 0.33 -3.56
C GLN A 63 -1.12 1.12 -4.79
N PHE A 64 -2.30 0.82 -5.31
CA PHE A 64 -2.82 1.38 -6.54
C PHE A 64 -4.23 1.94 -6.31
N ILE A 65 -4.41 3.23 -6.61
CA ILE A 65 -5.70 3.91 -6.43
C ILE A 65 -6.57 3.68 -7.67
N LEU A 66 -7.66 2.95 -7.47
CA LEU A 66 -8.64 2.71 -8.53
C LEU A 66 -9.63 3.86 -8.67
N ALA A 67 -10.04 4.45 -7.56
CA ALA A 67 -10.95 5.59 -7.52
C ALA A 67 -10.72 6.41 -6.26
N GLY A 68 -10.85 7.73 -6.38
CA GLY A 68 -10.66 8.64 -5.26
C GLY A 68 -9.22 9.12 -5.11
N GLN A 69 -8.90 9.58 -3.92
CA GLN A 69 -7.57 10.08 -3.60
C GLN A 69 -7.28 9.94 -2.11
N GLU A 70 -6.02 9.76 -1.79
CA GLU A 70 -5.53 9.74 -0.41
C GLU A 70 -4.08 10.18 -0.37
N LYS A 71 -3.54 10.45 0.80
CA LYS A 71 -2.10 10.58 0.96
C LYS A 71 -1.57 9.44 1.82
N ILE A 72 -0.33 9.05 1.55
CA ILE A 72 0.36 7.99 2.26
C ILE A 72 1.61 8.59 2.89
N GLY A 73 1.72 8.50 4.22
CA GLY A 73 2.95 8.88 4.90
C GLY A 73 3.99 7.79 4.70
N VAL A 74 5.22 8.17 4.44
CA VAL A 74 6.33 7.22 4.22
C VAL A 74 7.54 7.68 5.00
N CYS A 75 8.21 6.73 5.66
CA CYS A 75 9.48 6.98 6.34
C CYS A 75 10.33 5.71 6.35
N ASP A 76 11.61 5.87 6.63
CA ASP A 76 12.50 4.72 6.79
C ASP A 76 12.16 4.00 8.10
N PHE A 77 11.95 2.68 8.01
CA PHE A 77 11.64 1.83 9.16
C PHE A 77 12.63 2.01 10.30
N SER A 78 13.93 2.17 9.98
CA SER A 78 14.98 2.31 11.00
C SER A 78 14.85 3.56 11.86
N THR A 79 14.07 4.56 11.41
CA THR A 79 13.85 5.80 12.16
C THR A 79 12.56 5.79 12.97
N CYS A 80 11.80 4.72 12.88
CA CYS A 80 10.52 4.58 13.58
C CYS A 80 10.68 3.93 14.94
N THR A 81 9.69 4.15 15.80
CA THR A 81 9.61 3.55 17.14
C THR A 81 8.45 2.55 17.16
N GLU A 82 8.69 1.38 17.74
CA GLU A 82 7.64 0.36 17.87
C GLU A 82 6.49 0.86 18.72
N ASN A 83 5.26 0.65 18.23
CA ASN A 83 4.04 0.92 18.98
C ASN A 83 3.33 -0.39 19.31
N ILE A 84 3.05 -1.21 18.30
CA ILE A 84 2.47 -2.54 18.44
C ILE A 84 3.44 -3.54 17.83
N PRO A 85 3.89 -4.56 18.60
CA PRO A 85 4.87 -5.55 18.09
C PRO A 85 4.40 -6.29 16.85
N TYR A 86 5.37 -6.78 16.09
CA TYR A 86 5.11 -7.54 14.86
C TYR A 86 4.24 -8.77 15.13
N ASP A 87 3.17 -8.89 14.35
CA ASP A 87 2.29 -10.04 14.31
C ASP A 87 2.64 -10.88 13.08
N GLU A 88 3.20 -12.07 13.32
CA GLU A 88 3.69 -12.93 12.23
C GLU A 88 2.56 -13.44 11.34
N GLU A 89 1.37 -13.72 11.89
CA GLU A 89 0.24 -14.22 11.11
C GLU A 89 -0.29 -13.17 10.15
N LYS A 90 -0.38 -11.93 10.60
CA LYS A 90 -0.89 -10.82 9.80
C LYS A 90 0.19 -10.10 9.01
N ASP A 91 1.45 -10.43 9.28
CA ASP A 91 2.62 -9.75 8.70
C ASP A 91 2.54 -8.24 8.82
N ILE A 92 2.34 -7.76 10.04
CA ILE A 92 2.24 -6.32 10.28
C ILE A 92 2.77 -5.96 11.66
N GLU A 93 3.45 -4.82 11.73
CA GLU A 93 3.77 -4.14 12.97
C GLU A 93 3.37 -2.68 12.84
N PHE A 94 3.01 -2.06 13.95
CA PHE A 94 2.61 -0.66 13.98
C PHE A 94 3.66 0.17 14.65
N LEU A 95 3.89 1.37 14.13
CA LEU A 95 5.02 2.22 14.47
C LEU A 95 4.60 3.67 14.62
N ASP A 96 5.39 4.41 15.40
CA ASP A 96 5.32 5.87 15.44
C ASP A 96 6.51 6.45 14.70
N ALA A 97 6.29 7.53 13.96
CA ALA A 97 7.33 8.25 13.24
C ALA A 97 7.24 9.74 13.52
N LYS A 98 8.39 10.38 13.76
CA LYS A 98 8.46 11.82 14.00
C LYS A 98 8.66 12.61 12.71
N ASN A 99 9.48 12.08 11.81
CA ASN A 99 9.82 12.75 10.55
C ASN A 99 9.44 11.84 9.40
N PHE A 100 8.53 12.32 8.55
CA PHE A 100 8.07 11.56 7.40
C PHE A 100 7.53 12.52 6.35
N GLU A 101 7.34 12.01 5.16
CA GLU A 101 6.74 12.75 4.05
C GLU A 101 5.40 12.12 3.68
N TYR A 102 4.46 12.96 3.24
CA TYR A 102 3.24 12.48 2.63
C TYR A 102 3.37 12.47 1.11
N ILE A 103 2.93 11.39 0.49
CA ILE A 103 2.82 11.27 -0.96
C ILE A 103 1.33 11.30 -1.31
N GLU A 104 0.91 12.28 -2.10
CA GLU A 104 -0.47 12.36 -2.55
C GLU A 104 -0.70 11.38 -3.69
N MET A 105 -1.74 10.55 -3.53
CA MET A 105 -2.10 9.50 -4.48
C MET A 105 -3.47 9.81 -5.07
N LYS A 106 -3.56 9.84 -6.38
CA LYS A 106 -4.82 10.07 -7.11
C LYS A 106 -5.15 8.86 -7.96
N THR A 107 -6.36 8.82 -8.49
CA THR A 107 -6.81 7.72 -9.37
C THR A 107 -5.77 7.43 -10.45
N GLY A 108 -5.34 6.18 -10.56
CA GLY A 108 -4.33 5.74 -11.50
C GLY A 108 -2.91 5.73 -10.98
N ASP A 109 -2.66 6.32 -9.81
CA ASP A 109 -1.32 6.34 -9.20
C ASP A 109 -1.04 5.02 -8.47
N PHE A 110 0.22 4.58 -8.51
CA PHE A 110 0.69 3.47 -7.70
C PHE A 110 1.98 3.83 -6.95
N LEU A 111 2.23 3.11 -5.86
CA LEU A 111 3.41 3.30 -5.01
C LEU A 111 3.91 1.93 -4.55
N ILE A 112 5.20 1.67 -4.75
CA ILE A 112 5.84 0.44 -4.28
C ILE A 112 6.47 0.70 -2.92
N LEU A 113 6.10 -0.10 -1.93
CA LEU A 113 6.56 0.03 -0.55
C LEU A 113 7.24 -1.27 -0.13
N TYR A 114 8.53 -1.18 0.15
CA TYR A 114 9.35 -2.31 0.59
C TYR A 114 9.27 -2.48 2.12
N PRO A 115 9.76 -3.61 2.67
CA PRO A 115 9.80 -3.79 4.13
C PRO A 115 10.48 -2.66 4.89
N LYS A 116 11.46 -2.01 4.29
CA LYS A 116 12.16 -0.85 4.89
C LYS A 116 11.33 0.43 4.89
N ASP A 117 10.23 0.47 4.13
CA ASP A 117 9.38 1.65 3.98
C ASP A 117 8.17 1.53 4.90
N ALA A 118 8.29 2.09 6.11
CA ALA A 118 7.13 2.22 6.98
C ALA A 118 6.16 3.22 6.37
N HIS A 119 4.86 2.92 6.43
CA HIS A 119 3.88 3.74 5.75
C HIS A 119 2.57 3.89 6.52
N LYS A 120 1.95 5.04 6.35
CA LYS A 120 0.67 5.41 6.95
C LYS A 120 -0.31 5.67 5.81
N PRO A 121 -1.07 4.63 5.36
CA PRO A 121 -1.98 4.77 4.23
C PRO A 121 -3.34 5.33 4.64
N SER A 122 -4.19 5.59 3.67
CA SER A 122 -5.61 5.92 3.85
C SER A 122 -5.88 7.26 4.52
N ILE A 123 -4.94 8.19 4.43
CA ILE A 123 -5.07 9.50 5.08
C ILE A 123 -5.72 10.51 4.14
N SER A 124 -6.65 11.29 4.68
CA SER A 124 -7.34 12.33 3.91
C SER A 124 -6.37 13.42 3.46
N ILE A 125 -6.43 13.77 2.17
CA ILE A 125 -5.65 14.90 1.64
C ILE A 125 -6.22 16.20 2.19
N ASP A 126 -7.55 16.31 2.17
CA ASP A 126 -8.29 17.44 2.72
C ASP A 126 -8.82 17.10 4.10
N GLU A 127 -9.48 18.06 4.75
CA GLU A 127 -10.06 17.84 6.07
C GLU A 127 -11.24 16.86 6.06
N SER A 128 -11.86 16.65 4.90
CA SER A 128 -13.02 15.77 4.77
C SER A 128 -12.63 14.37 4.31
N PRO A 129 -13.28 13.32 4.84
CA PRO A 129 -13.08 11.96 4.34
C PRO A 129 -13.43 11.85 2.86
N THR A 130 -12.62 11.11 2.13
CA THR A 130 -12.81 10.83 0.71
C THR A 130 -13.08 9.35 0.52
N HIS A 131 -14.05 9.02 -0.32
CA HIS A 131 -14.34 7.65 -0.68
C HIS A 131 -13.28 7.13 -1.65
N VAL A 132 -12.63 6.01 -1.30
CA VAL A 132 -11.51 5.46 -2.06
C VAL A 132 -11.77 3.98 -2.37
N ARG A 133 -11.42 3.58 -3.59
CA ARG A 133 -11.28 2.17 -3.94
C ARG A 133 -9.82 1.93 -4.29
N LYS A 134 -9.20 0.96 -3.61
CA LYS A 134 -7.75 0.71 -3.71
C LYS A 134 -7.46 -0.76 -3.87
N LEU A 135 -6.45 -1.05 -4.70
CA LEU A 135 -5.84 -2.37 -4.81
C LEU A 135 -4.49 -2.33 -4.10
N VAL A 136 -4.27 -3.29 -3.20
CA VAL A 136 -2.94 -3.50 -2.60
C VAL A 136 -2.44 -4.85 -3.08
N VAL A 137 -1.37 -4.84 -3.89
CA VAL A 137 -0.77 -6.07 -4.38
C VAL A 137 0.36 -6.46 -3.44
N LYS A 138 0.33 -7.69 -2.95
CA LYS A 138 1.32 -8.27 -2.03
C LYS A 138 2.27 -9.15 -2.82
N VAL A 139 3.53 -8.71 -2.93
CA VAL A 139 4.57 -9.41 -3.68
C VAL A 139 5.53 -10.06 -2.68
N PRO A 140 5.71 -11.40 -2.69
CA PRO A 140 6.65 -12.05 -1.77
C PRO A 140 8.06 -11.47 -1.89
N VAL A 141 8.67 -11.26 -0.73
CA VAL A 141 10.06 -10.78 -0.65
C VAL A 141 11.03 -11.84 -1.15
#